data_aa76b66842f99eeaa22623ce0f018dc3
#
_entry.id   aa76b66842f99eeaa22623ce0f018dc3
#
_cell.length_a   1.000
_cell.length_b   1.000
_cell.length_c   1.000
_cell.angle_alpha   90.00
_cell.angle_beta   90.00
_cell.angle_gamma   90.00
#
_symmetry.space_group_name_H-M   'P 1'
#
loop_
_entity.id
_entity.type
_entity.pdbx_description
1 polymer ?
#
loop_
_entity_poly.entity_id
_entity_poly.type
_entity_poly.pdbx_seq_one_letter_code
_entity_poly.pdbx_strand_id
1 'polypeptide(L)'
;MNREERLRAVLSGKEPDRVPVSVWMHLSQYDQDPRSLAEAMVEFNEKYDYDFIKMMPFGAYTTSDWGTKLEIFCDKYKEVEIAAPAISSLEDYKRI
;
A
#
# COMPACT_ATOMS: atom_id res chain seq x y z
N MET A 1 -12.95 22.96 8.24
CA MET A 1 -11.55 22.48 8.39
C MET A 1 -11.02 21.96 7.07
N ASN A 2 -9.74 22.21 6.78
CA ASN A 2 -9.05 21.50 5.70
C ASN A 2 -8.68 20.06 6.16
N ARG A 3 -8.10 19.24 5.25
CA ARG A 3 -7.76 17.84 5.54
C ARG A 3 -6.78 17.71 6.72
N GLU A 4 -5.76 18.56 6.78
CA GLU A 4 -4.75 18.54 7.84
C GLU A 4 -5.34 18.95 9.19
N GLU A 5 -6.12 20.02 9.24
CA GLU A 5 -6.80 20.48 10.45
C GLU A 5 -7.73 19.42 11.02
N ARG A 6 -8.47 18.75 10.16
CA ARG A 6 -9.38 17.64 10.53
C ARG A 6 -8.64 16.48 11.17
N LEU A 7 -7.54 16.03 10.54
CA LEU A 7 -6.71 14.96 11.08
C LEU A 7 -6.07 15.36 12.41
N ARG A 8 -5.53 16.57 12.50
CA ARG A 8 -4.92 17.07 13.75
C ARG A 8 -5.95 17.18 14.87
N ALA A 9 -7.18 17.58 14.58
CA ALA A 9 -8.26 17.61 15.57
C ALA A 9 -8.51 16.21 16.15
N VAL A 10 -8.72 15.20 15.30
CA VAL A 10 -8.96 13.82 15.74
C VAL A 10 -7.79 13.27 16.53
N LEU A 11 -6.55 13.42 16.03
CA LEU A 11 -5.35 12.93 16.72
C LEU A 11 -5.12 13.61 18.09
N SER A 12 -5.68 14.81 18.27
CA SER A 12 -5.61 15.56 19.54
C SER A 12 -6.82 15.33 20.44
N GLY A 13 -7.73 14.42 20.10
CA GLY A 13 -8.96 14.16 20.83
C GLY A 13 -9.99 15.30 20.77
N LYS A 14 -9.89 16.18 19.78
CA LYS A 14 -10.84 17.26 19.52
C LYS A 14 -11.88 16.84 18.50
N GLU A 15 -13.05 17.44 18.57
CA GLU A 15 -14.13 17.19 17.60
C GLU A 15 -13.79 17.81 16.24
N PRO A 16 -13.77 17.01 15.15
CA PRO A 16 -13.62 17.52 13.79
C PRO A 16 -14.95 17.99 13.23
N ASP A 17 -14.94 18.72 12.11
CA ASP A 17 -16.13 19.10 11.37
C ASP A 17 -16.88 17.89 10.75
N ARG A 18 -16.15 16.82 10.45
CA ARG A 18 -16.66 15.50 10.05
C ARG A 18 -15.59 14.43 10.32
N VAL A 19 -16.00 13.18 10.32
CA VAL A 19 -15.06 12.06 10.43
C VAL A 19 -14.09 12.06 9.24
N PRO A 20 -12.77 12.04 9.45
CA PRO A 20 -11.82 11.90 8.35
C PRO A 20 -11.91 10.52 7.73
N VAL A 21 -11.85 10.47 6.40
CA VAL A 21 -12.00 9.24 5.62
C VAL A 21 -10.79 9.02 4.74
N SER A 22 -10.33 7.79 4.70
CA SER A 22 -9.37 7.30 3.71
C SER A 22 -9.81 5.93 3.22
N VAL A 23 -9.46 5.64 1.96
CA VAL A 23 -9.62 4.30 1.38
C VAL A 23 -8.28 3.90 0.80
N TRP A 24 -7.94 2.65 0.91
CA TRP A 24 -6.73 2.10 0.33
C TRP A 24 -7.05 0.89 -0.54
N MET A 25 -6.23 0.68 -1.54
CA MET A 25 -6.22 -0.53 -2.35
C MET A 25 -4.83 -0.73 -2.94
N HIS A 26 -4.53 -1.94 -3.37
CA HIS A 26 -3.34 -2.17 -4.17
C HIS A 26 -3.54 -1.58 -5.58
N LEU A 27 -2.59 -0.77 -6.01
CA LEU A 27 -2.56 -0.20 -7.36
C LEU A 27 -1.60 -1.03 -8.21
N SER A 28 -1.97 -2.27 -8.46
CA SER A 28 -1.09 -3.31 -9.03
C SER A 28 -0.54 -2.98 -10.42
N GLN A 29 -1.17 -2.05 -11.15
CA GLN A 29 -0.64 -1.54 -12.42
C GLN A 29 0.62 -0.66 -12.23
N TYR A 30 0.84 -0.10 -11.04
CA TYR A 30 1.84 0.94 -10.76
C TYR A 30 2.81 0.58 -9.64
N ASP A 31 2.57 -0.49 -8.89
CA ASP A 31 3.25 -0.76 -7.62
C ASP A 31 4.65 -1.40 -7.75
N GLN A 32 5.10 -1.66 -8.97
CA GLN A 32 6.45 -2.18 -9.22
C GLN A 32 7.49 -1.06 -9.44
N ASP A 33 7.06 0.18 -9.58
CA ASP A 33 7.92 1.36 -9.66
C ASP A 33 7.52 2.39 -8.59
N PRO A 34 8.43 2.82 -7.71
CA PRO A 34 8.10 3.73 -6.61
C PRO A 34 7.50 5.07 -7.05
N ARG A 35 8.01 5.62 -8.16
CA ARG A 35 7.50 6.89 -8.70
C ARG A 35 6.09 6.73 -9.23
N SER A 36 5.87 5.72 -10.07
CA SER A 36 4.54 5.43 -10.63
C SER A 36 3.51 5.18 -9.54
N LEU A 37 3.89 4.44 -8.49
CA LEU A 37 3.01 4.20 -7.35
C LEU A 37 2.67 5.49 -6.61
N ALA A 38 3.65 6.33 -6.34
CA ALA A 38 3.43 7.61 -5.64
C ALA A 38 2.49 8.53 -6.43
N GLU A 39 2.73 8.69 -7.73
CA GLU A 39 1.89 9.49 -8.63
C GLU A 39 0.46 8.95 -8.68
N ALA A 40 0.29 7.63 -8.85
CA ALA A 40 -1.03 6.99 -8.89
C ALA A 40 -1.79 7.12 -7.56
N MET A 41 -1.11 7.05 -6.42
CA MET A 41 -1.73 7.25 -5.11
C MET A 41 -2.20 8.69 -4.89
N VAL A 42 -1.41 9.66 -5.32
CA VAL A 42 -1.80 11.08 -5.25
C VAL A 42 -3.01 11.34 -6.13
N GLU A 43 -2.97 10.88 -7.39
CA GLU A 43 -4.08 11.02 -8.33
C GLU A 43 -5.37 10.36 -7.80
N PHE A 44 -5.25 9.16 -7.24
CA PHE A 44 -6.37 8.46 -6.62
C PHE A 44 -6.98 9.26 -5.46
N ASN A 45 -6.12 9.79 -4.58
CA ASN A 45 -6.58 10.59 -3.45
C ASN A 45 -7.25 11.90 -3.89
N GLU A 46 -6.70 12.57 -4.89
CA GLU A 46 -7.29 13.80 -5.42
C GLU A 46 -8.63 13.55 -6.11
N LYS A 47 -8.72 12.47 -6.88
CA LYS A 47 -9.95 12.09 -7.59
C LYS A 47 -11.14 11.85 -6.65
N TYR A 48 -10.89 11.23 -5.50
CA TYR A 48 -11.93 10.85 -4.53
C TYR A 48 -12.02 11.76 -3.32
N ASP A 49 -11.13 12.76 -3.22
CA ASP A 49 -11.07 13.76 -2.14
C ASP A 49 -10.98 13.16 -0.73
N TYR A 50 -10.19 12.09 -0.56
CA TYR A 50 -9.93 11.51 0.75
C TYR A 50 -9.06 12.41 1.62
N ASP A 51 -9.21 12.29 2.94
CA ASP A 51 -8.53 13.15 3.90
C ASP A 51 -7.04 12.83 4.04
N PHE A 52 -6.63 11.58 3.78
CA PHE A 52 -5.23 11.16 3.83
C PHE A 52 -4.97 9.94 2.96
N ILE A 53 -3.71 9.76 2.61
CA ILE A 53 -3.24 8.61 1.86
C ILE A 53 -2.69 7.56 2.83
N LYS A 54 -3.20 6.33 2.75
CA LYS A 54 -2.51 5.18 3.30
C LYS A 54 -1.60 4.61 2.21
N MET A 55 -0.29 4.71 2.40
CA MET A 55 0.68 4.17 1.46
C MET A 55 0.57 2.64 1.41
N MET A 56 0.29 2.09 0.24
CA MET A 56 0.15 0.65 0.02
C MET A 56 1.13 0.17 -1.04
N PRO A 57 2.27 -0.42 -0.65
CA PRO A 57 3.14 -1.15 -1.56
C PRO A 57 2.50 -2.47 -1.99
N PHE A 58 3.10 -3.18 -2.95
CA PHE A 58 2.61 -4.52 -3.33
C PHE A 58 2.71 -5.51 -2.15
N GLY A 59 1.78 -6.47 -2.10
CA GLY A 59 1.55 -7.28 -0.90
C GLY A 59 2.72 -8.15 -0.43
N ALA A 60 3.64 -8.51 -1.32
CA ALA A 60 4.78 -9.38 -1.02
C ALA A 60 6.13 -8.63 -0.88
N TYR A 61 6.13 -7.30 -0.75
CA TYR A 61 7.36 -6.51 -0.69
C TYR A 61 8.27 -6.88 0.48
N THR A 62 7.71 -7.33 1.58
CA THR A 62 8.46 -7.74 2.78
C THR A 62 9.24 -9.03 2.61
N THR A 63 8.91 -9.85 1.63
CA THR A 63 9.51 -11.16 1.42
C THR A 63 10.25 -11.29 0.08
N SER A 64 10.05 -10.35 -0.84
CA SER A 64 10.64 -10.40 -2.18
C SER A 64 12.16 -10.41 -2.17
N ASP A 65 12.79 -9.62 -1.31
CA ASP A 65 14.24 -9.51 -1.20
C ASP A 65 14.90 -10.75 -0.58
N TRP A 66 14.11 -11.60 0.07
CA TRP A 66 14.58 -12.84 0.70
C TRP A 66 14.56 -14.05 -0.24
N GLY A 67 14.21 -13.84 -1.51
CA GLY A 67 14.20 -14.89 -2.53
C GLY A 67 12.84 -15.51 -2.80
N THR A 68 11.76 -14.97 -2.26
CA THR A 68 10.39 -15.36 -2.63
C THR A 68 10.18 -15.11 -4.13
N LYS A 69 9.70 -16.12 -4.84
CA LYS A 69 9.34 -16.01 -6.26
C LYS A 69 7.93 -15.46 -6.40
N LEU A 70 7.80 -14.38 -7.14
CA LEU A 70 6.56 -13.67 -7.33
C LEU A 70 6.08 -13.78 -8.76
N GLU A 71 4.77 -13.84 -8.94
CA GLU A 71 4.10 -13.64 -10.21
C GLU A 71 3.43 -12.27 -10.20
N ILE A 72 3.84 -11.40 -11.13
CA ILE A 72 3.43 -10.01 -11.23
C ILE A 72 2.59 -9.86 -12.49
N PHE A 73 1.37 -9.36 -12.33
CA PHE A 73 0.40 -9.31 -13.42
C PHE A 73 0.23 -7.92 -14.05
N CYS A 74 0.58 -6.86 -13.36
CA CYS A 74 0.33 -5.47 -13.78
C CYS A 74 -1.13 -5.22 -14.19
N ASP A 75 -2.06 -5.85 -13.51
CA ASP A 75 -3.48 -5.83 -13.79
C ASP A 75 -4.23 -5.05 -12.71
N LYS A 76 -5.26 -4.29 -13.10
CA LYS A 76 -6.03 -3.45 -12.19
C LYS A 76 -6.73 -4.24 -11.06
N TYR A 77 -7.08 -5.48 -11.35
CA TYR A 77 -7.89 -6.32 -10.45
C TYR A 77 -7.13 -7.53 -9.91
N LYS A 78 -5.86 -7.68 -10.28
CA LYS A 78 -5.06 -8.84 -9.90
C LYS A 78 -3.78 -8.42 -9.20
N GLU A 79 -3.66 -8.83 -7.95
CA GLU A 79 -2.49 -8.55 -7.14
C GLU A 79 -1.34 -9.51 -7.43
N VAL A 80 -0.17 -9.20 -6.90
CA VAL A 80 1.00 -10.07 -6.89
C VAL A 80 0.66 -11.38 -6.17
N GLU A 81 1.02 -12.51 -6.76
CA GLU A 81 0.90 -13.83 -6.16
C GLU A 81 2.27 -14.43 -5.82
N ILE A 82 2.33 -15.22 -4.76
CA ILE A 82 3.54 -15.96 -4.40
C ILE A 82 3.56 -17.26 -5.18
N ALA A 83 4.46 -17.36 -6.15
CA ALA A 83 4.69 -18.57 -6.93
C ALA A 83 5.48 -19.63 -6.15
N ALA A 84 6.49 -19.20 -5.39
CA ALA A 84 7.27 -20.04 -4.50
C ALA A 84 7.80 -19.24 -3.32
N PRO A 85 7.52 -19.62 -2.06
CA PRO A 85 8.04 -18.93 -0.89
C PRO A 85 9.57 -19.13 -0.76
N ALA A 86 10.26 -18.16 -0.15
CA ALA A 86 11.68 -18.28 0.17
C ALA A 86 11.92 -19.34 1.23
N ILE A 87 10.99 -19.49 2.17
CA ILE A 87 11.03 -20.42 3.29
C ILE A 87 9.91 -21.46 3.14
N SER A 88 10.28 -22.73 3.02
CA SER A 88 9.37 -23.87 2.98
C SER A 88 9.66 -24.88 4.08
N SER A 89 10.85 -24.80 4.70
CA SER A 89 11.29 -25.67 5.79
C SER A 89 12.18 -24.90 6.76
N LEU A 90 12.46 -25.48 7.93
CA LEU A 90 13.37 -24.90 8.92
C LEU A 90 14.82 -24.78 8.38
N GLU A 91 15.25 -25.67 7.49
CA GLU A 91 16.58 -25.60 6.87
C GLU A 91 16.76 -24.36 5.99
N ASP A 92 15.68 -23.84 5.43
CA ASP A 92 15.72 -22.66 4.57
C ASP A 92 16.17 -21.39 5.32
N TYR A 93 15.94 -21.32 6.62
CA TYR A 93 16.40 -20.21 7.47
C TYR A 93 17.93 -20.07 7.50
N LYS A 94 18.68 -21.11 7.13
CA LYS A 94 20.14 -21.06 7.05
C LYS A 94 20.65 -20.33 5.80
N ARG A 95 19.75 -20.06 4.83
CA ARG A 95 20.08 -19.45 3.54
C ARG A 95 19.78 -17.95 3.45
N ILE A 96 19.03 -17.41 4.40
CA ILE A 96 18.63 -16.02 4.47
C ILE A 96 19.32 -15.26 5.57
#